data_47ae62e067bcc6516500ba20a62aae37
#
_entry.id   47ae62e067bcc6516500ba20a62aae37
#
_cell.length_a   1.000
_cell.length_b   1.000
_cell.length_c   1.000
_cell.angle_alpha   90.00
_cell.angle_beta   90.00
_cell.angle_gamma   90.00
#
_symmetry.space_group_name_H-M   'P 1'
#
loop_
_entity.id
_entity.type
_entity.pdbx_description
1 polymer ?
#
loop_
_entity_poly.entity_id
_entity_poly.type
_entity_poly.pdbx_seq_one_letter_code
_entity_poly.pdbx_strand_id
1 'polypeptide(L)'
;QSKSVTVGIGGFHPLVQEWFANRFEGPTEAQVEGWEAIAKGRNTLIAAPTGSGKTLAAFLTCIDQLVRAGLNGGLPERTEVVYVSPLKALSNDIQRNLADPLESIRDLAEAKGTPLPEIRVGVRTGDTPQSERTSMAKHPPHVLITTPESLYILLTSESGRRGIQGVRTLILDEI
;
A
#
# COMPACT_ATOMS: atom_id res chain seq x y z
N GLN A 1 13.60 19.11 19.97
CA GLN A 1 13.15 19.36 18.58
C GLN A 1 12.35 18.19 17.98
N SER A 2 11.86 17.26 18.81
CA SER A 2 11.15 16.06 18.37
C SER A 2 9.62 16.17 18.29
N LYS A 3 9.04 17.34 18.53
CA LYS A 3 7.57 17.50 18.67
C LYS A 3 6.80 17.72 17.36
N SER A 4 7.47 18.06 16.29
CA SER A 4 6.79 18.43 15.01
C SER A 4 6.43 17.21 14.13
N VAL A 5 7.16 16.11 14.25
CA VAL A 5 6.97 14.91 13.41
C VAL A 5 5.77 14.07 13.84
N THR A 6 5.35 14.18 15.09
CA THR A 6 4.26 13.36 15.66
C THR A 6 2.86 13.84 15.25
N VAL A 7 2.75 15.09 14.79
CA VAL A 7 1.47 15.64 14.32
C VAL A 7 1.17 15.05 12.93
N GLY A 8 0.06 14.35 12.82
CA GLY A 8 -0.40 13.75 11.57
C GLY A 8 -0.12 12.24 11.43
N ILE A 9 1.01 11.72 11.95
CA ILE A 9 1.33 10.27 11.90
C ILE A 9 1.09 9.55 13.23
N GLY A 10 0.61 10.25 14.25
CA GLY A 10 0.42 9.70 15.60
C GLY A 10 -0.57 8.53 15.69
N GLY A 11 -1.45 8.36 14.70
CA GLY A 11 -2.37 7.24 14.61
C GLY A 11 -1.78 5.97 14.01
N PHE A 12 -0.60 6.03 13.41
CA PHE A 12 0.05 4.86 12.82
C PHE A 12 0.77 4.00 13.87
N HIS A 13 1.03 2.75 13.50
CA HIS A 13 1.82 1.85 14.34
C HIS A 13 3.23 2.43 14.60
N PRO A 14 3.83 2.23 15.78
CA PRO A 14 5.16 2.76 16.11
C PRO A 14 6.26 2.44 15.10
N LEU A 15 6.25 1.26 14.49
CA LEU A 15 7.20 0.90 13.43
C LEU A 15 7.06 1.79 12.20
N VAL A 16 5.83 2.11 11.80
CA VAL A 16 5.55 2.99 10.66
C VAL A 16 5.95 4.43 10.99
N GLN A 17 5.66 4.88 12.21
CA GLN A 17 6.07 6.21 12.68
C GLN A 17 7.59 6.36 12.68
N GLU A 18 8.32 5.37 13.20
CA GLU A 18 9.78 5.36 13.24
C GLU A 18 10.39 5.36 11.84
N TRP A 19 9.87 4.51 10.96
CA TRP A 19 10.30 4.51 9.56
C TRP A 19 10.13 5.88 8.91
N PHE A 20 8.98 6.51 9.10
CA PHE A 20 8.69 7.82 8.54
C PHE A 20 9.61 8.91 9.10
N ALA A 21 9.80 8.92 10.42
CA ALA A 21 10.66 9.89 11.09
C ALA A 21 12.14 9.78 10.70
N ASN A 22 12.60 8.58 10.37
CA ASN A 22 13.98 8.35 9.90
C ASN A 22 14.20 8.81 8.45
N ARG A 23 13.14 8.98 7.68
CA ARG A 23 13.23 9.27 6.24
C ARG A 23 12.78 10.68 5.86
N PHE A 24 11.90 11.28 6.63
CA PHE A 24 11.30 12.58 6.35
C PHE A 24 11.37 13.50 7.57
N GLU A 25 11.51 14.80 7.29
CA GLU A 25 11.48 15.81 8.36
C GLU A 25 10.09 15.97 8.98
N GLY A 26 9.05 15.66 8.22
CA GLY A 26 7.66 15.71 8.66
C GLY A 26 6.69 15.44 7.51
N PRO A 27 5.41 15.22 7.83
CA PRO A 27 4.39 15.01 6.81
C PRO A 27 4.06 16.32 6.08
N THR A 28 3.67 16.19 4.81
CA THR A 28 3.10 17.32 4.05
C THR A 28 1.65 17.56 4.48
N GLU A 29 1.11 18.73 4.18
CA GLU A 29 -0.29 19.06 4.45
C GLU A 29 -1.25 18.06 3.77
N ALA A 30 -0.99 17.76 2.50
CA ALA A 30 -1.78 16.77 1.75
C ALA A 30 -1.77 15.37 2.39
N GLN A 31 -0.65 14.97 3.00
CA GLN A 31 -0.56 13.71 3.74
C GLN A 31 -1.40 13.75 5.01
N VAL A 32 -1.29 14.79 5.81
CA VAL A 32 -2.04 14.91 7.08
C VAL A 32 -3.55 14.89 6.82
N GLU A 33 -4.02 15.75 5.92
CA GLU A 33 -5.45 15.82 5.58
C GLU A 33 -5.98 14.50 4.96
N GLY A 34 -5.19 13.89 4.07
CA GLY A 34 -5.52 12.61 3.47
C GLY A 34 -5.62 11.50 4.52
N TRP A 35 -4.67 11.38 5.43
CA TRP A 35 -4.70 10.38 6.49
C TRP A 35 -5.87 10.54 7.45
N GLU A 36 -6.21 11.76 7.81
CA GLU A 36 -7.38 12.03 8.65
C GLU A 36 -8.69 11.60 7.97
N ALA A 37 -8.85 11.89 6.69
CA ALA A 37 -10.04 11.52 5.95
C ALA A 37 -10.16 10.00 5.78
N ILE A 38 -9.05 9.33 5.45
CA ILE A 38 -8.99 7.87 5.27
C ILE A 38 -9.22 7.16 6.61
N ALA A 39 -8.62 7.64 7.70
CA ALA A 39 -8.81 7.07 9.03
C ALA A 39 -10.27 7.12 9.51
N LYS A 40 -11.05 8.09 9.03
CA LYS A 40 -12.50 8.20 9.27
C LYS A 40 -13.34 7.30 8.37
N GLY A 41 -12.71 6.44 7.55
CA GLY A 41 -13.39 5.54 6.62
C GLY A 41 -14.04 6.23 5.42
N ARG A 42 -13.58 7.42 5.06
CA ARG A 42 -14.14 8.19 3.94
C ARG A 42 -13.46 7.84 2.63
N ASN A 43 -14.24 7.79 1.55
CA ASN A 43 -13.70 7.86 0.21
C ASN A 43 -13.01 9.22 0.05
N THR A 44 -11.72 9.22 -0.33
CA THR A 44 -10.88 10.40 -0.22
C THR A 44 -10.23 10.70 -1.56
N LEU A 45 -10.37 11.94 -2.02
CA LEU A 45 -9.63 12.48 -3.17
C LEU A 45 -8.50 13.37 -2.64
N ILE A 46 -7.27 13.04 -2.99
CA ILE A 46 -6.10 13.85 -2.65
C ILE A 46 -5.63 14.56 -3.92
N ALA A 47 -5.95 15.83 -4.04
CA ALA A 47 -5.50 16.69 -5.14
C ALA A 47 -4.37 17.59 -4.65
N ALA A 48 -3.16 17.33 -5.13
CA ALA A 48 -1.97 18.06 -4.73
C ALA A 48 -0.94 18.07 -5.87
N PRO A 49 -0.01 19.04 -5.90
CA PRO A 49 1.05 19.07 -6.90
C PRO A 49 1.93 17.82 -6.89
N THR A 50 2.57 17.53 -8.01
CA THR A 50 3.60 16.49 -8.11
C THR A 50 4.71 16.72 -7.07
N GLY A 51 5.13 15.65 -6.38
CA GLY A 51 6.14 15.76 -5.32
C GLY A 51 5.59 16.12 -3.94
N SER A 52 4.28 16.28 -3.77
CA SER A 52 3.64 16.57 -2.47
C SER A 52 3.47 15.34 -1.56
N GLY A 53 3.89 14.16 -2.02
CA GLY A 53 3.79 12.92 -1.26
C GLY A 53 2.41 12.28 -1.22
N LYS A 54 1.51 12.60 -2.15
CA LYS A 54 0.14 12.05 -2.19
C LYS A 54 0.09 10.54 -2.41
N THR A 55 0.97 10.00 -3.25
CA THR A 55 1.04 8.55 -3.49
C THR A 55 1.48 7.81 -2.22
N LEU A 56 2.49 8.31 -1.53
CA LEU A 56 2.91 7.76 -0.24
C LEU A 56 1.80 7.87 0.81
N ALA A 57 1.03 8.96 0.81
CA ALA A 57 -0.10 9.13 1.72
C ALA A 57 -1.09 7.96 1.61
N ALA A 58 -1.48 7.59 0.38
CA ALA A 58 -2.37 6.47 0.15
C ALA A 58 -1.75 5.12 0.55
N PHE A 59 -0.51 4.85 0.14
CA PHE A 59 0.16 3.59 0.47
C PHE A 59 0.45 3.44 1.96
N LEU A 60 0.87 4.50 2.65
CA LEU A 60 1.27 4.39 4.05
C LEU A 60 0.11 3.97 4.96
N THR A 61 -1.10 4.42 4.67
CA THR A 61 -2.31 3.95 5.37
C THR A 61 -2.51 2.45 5.19
N CYS A 62 -2.34 1.94 3.96
CA CYS A 62 -2.46 0.51 3.66
C CYS A 62 -1.34 -0.31 4.31
N ILE A 63 -0.11 0.19 4.25
CA ILE A 63 1.06 -0.43 4.91
C ILE A 63 0.81 -0.55 6.41
N ASP A 64 0.33 0.50 7.05
CA ASP A 64 0.02 0.49 8.48
C ASP A 64 -1.02 -0.59 8.84
N GLN A 65 -2.08 -0.69 8.08
CA GLN A 65 -3.12 -1.71 8.28
C GLN A 65 -2.56 -3.13 8.13
N LEU A 66 -1.73 -3.36 7.12
CA LEU A 66 -1.11 -4.67 6.88
C LEU A 66 -0.06 -5.01 7.95
N VAL A 67 0.72 -4.05 8.41
CA VAL A 67 1.67 -4.22 9.52
C VAL A 67 0.92 -4.61 10.80
N ARG A 68 -0.15 -3.91 11.14
CA ARG A 68 -0.99 -4.23 12.31
C ARG A 68 -1.58 -5.63 12.21
N ALA A 69 -2.12 -5.99 11.06
CA ALA A 69 -2.67 -7.33 10.82
C ALA A 69 -1.59 -8.41 10.95
N GLY A 70 -0.41 -8.19 10.37
CA GLY A 70 0.70 -9.13 10.44
C GLY A 70 1.22 -9.37 11.86
N LEU A 71 1.22 -8.35 12.71
CA LEU A 71 1.66 -8.44 14.11
C LEU A 71 0.58 -9.00 15.05
N ASN A 72 -0.70 -8.91 14.66
CA ASN A 72 -1.85 -9.27 15.51
C ASN A 72 -2.51 -10.61 15.13
N GLY A 73 -1.75 -11.59 14.68
CA GLY A 73 -2.30 -12.92 14.42
C GLY A 73 -2.12 -13.42 12.98
N GLY A 74 -1.50 -12.63 12.15
CA GLY A 74 -1.13 -12.98 10.79
C GLY A 74 -1.91 -12.25 9.71
N LEU A 75 -1.32 -12.25 8.52
CA LEU A 75 -1.92 -11.65 7.34
C LEU A 75 -2.96 -12.60 6.74
N PRO A 76 -4.08 -12.10 6.24
CA PRO A 76 -5.05 -12.94 5.55
C PRO A 76 -4.48 -13.45 4.21
N GLU A 77 -4.87 -14.65 3.81
CA GLU A 77 -4.50 -15.24 2.52
C GLU A 77 -5.39 -14.72 1.38
N ARG A 78 -5.41 -13.41 1.21
CA ARG A 78 -6.19 -12.73 0.17
C ARG A 78 -5.61 -11.36 -0.16
N THR A 79 -6.06 -10.80 -1.29
CA THR A 79 -5.77 -9.43 -1.66
C THR A 79 -6.63 -8.46 -0.85
N GLU A 80 -5.97 -7.55 -0.14
CA GLU A 80 -6.60 -6.52 0.70
C GLU A 80 -6.64 -5.16 0.00
N VAL A 81 -5.63 -4.87 -0.82
CA VAL A 81 -5.43 -3.58 -1.49
C VAL A 81 -5.24 -3.79 -2.99
N VAL A 82 -5.93 -3.00 -3.79
CA VAL A 82 -5.69 -2.87 -5.23
C VAL A 82 -5.25 -1.44 -5.53
N TYR A 83 -4.09 -1.32 -6.14
CA TYR A 83 -3.56 -0.05 -6.65
C TYR A 83 -3.63 -0.05 -8.17
N VAL A 84 -4.25 0.99 -8.73
CA VAL A 84 -4.46 1.16 -10.16
C VAL A 84 -3.76 2.42 -10.65
N SER A 85 -2.89 2.28 -11.63
CA SER A 85 -2.19 3.38 -12.27
C SER A 85 -1.90 3.05 -13.73
N PRO A 86 -1.74 4.05 -14.60
CA PRO A 86 -1.27 3.80 -15.97
C PRO A 86 0.09 3.12 -15.99
N LEU A 87 0.33 2.27 -17.00
CA LEU A 87 1.55 1.46 -17.10
C LEU A 87 2.85 2.29 -17.00
N LYS A 88 2.82 3.50 -17.54
CA LYS A 88 3.99 4.42 -17.53
C LYS A 88 4.43 4.87 -16.14
N ALA A 89 3.53 4.84 -15.15
CA ALA A 89 3.80 5.31 -13.79
C ALA A 89 4.19 4.17 -12.83
N LEU A 90 4.02 2.91 -13.23
CA LEU A 90 4.07 1.77 -12.31
C LEU A 90 5.45 1.46 -11.71
N SER A 91 6.56 1.74 -12.39
CA SER A 91 7.86 1.20 -11.97
C SER A 91 8.52 1.97 -10.82
N ASN A 92 8.65 3.29 -10.93
CA ASN A 92 9.38 4.09 -9.95
C ASN A 92 8.55 4.43 -8.70
N ASP A 93 7.27 4.73 -8.87
CA ASP A 93 6.39 5.12 -7.77
C ASP A 93 6.13 3.95 -6.82
N ILE A 94 6.00 2.75 -7.36
CA ILE A 94 5.80 1.54 -6.57
C ILE A 94 7.03 1.18 -5.76
N GLN A 95 8.21 1.23 -6.36
CA GLN A 95 9.45 0.96 -5.65
C GLN A 95 9.61 1.92 -4.47
N ARG A 96 9.48 3.21 -4.70
CA ARG A 96 9.72 4.25 -3.70
C ARG A 96 8.64 4.33 -2.60
N ASN A 97 7.38 4.12 -2.97
CA ASN A 97 6.25 4.38 -2.07
C ASN A 97 5.65 3.10 -1.46
N LEU A 98 6.04 1.93 -1.92
CA LEU A 98 5.56 0.66 -1.40
C LEU A 98 6.69 -0.32 -1.08
N ALA A 99 7.52 -0.72 -2.04
CA ALA A 99 8.51 -1.76 -1.84
C ALA A 99 9.60 -1.35 -0.83
N ASP A 100 10.22 -0.19 -0.99
CA ASP A 100 11.23 0.31 -0.06
C ASP A 100 10.69 0.52 1.36
N PRO A 101 9.50 1.14 1.56
CA PRO A 101 8.88 1.22 2.88
C PRO A 101 8.63 -0.14 3.53
N LEU A 102 8.09 -1.11 2.81
CA LEU A 102 7.81 -2.44 3.34
C LEU A 102 9.08 -3.17 3.77
N GLU A 103 10.13 -3.12 2.97
CA GLU A 103 11.42 -3.71 3.30
C GLU A 103 12.03 -3.06 4.55
N SER A 104 12.08 -1.74 4.58
CA SER A 104 12.66 -0.99 5.70
C SER A 104 11.87 -1.20 7.01
N ILE A 105 10.56 -1.26 6.96
CA ILE A 105 9.72 -1.52 8.14
C ILE A 105 9.92 -2.94 8.63
N ARG A 106 10.06 -3.92 7.73
CA ARG A 106 10.35 -5.30 8.09
C ARG A 106 11.70 -5.41 8.79
N ASP A 107 12.73 -4.73 8.28
CA ASP A 107 14.06 -4.71 8.90
C ASP A 107 14.03 -4.07 10.29
N LEU A 108 13.30 -2.98 10.47
CA LEU A 108 13.06 -2.37 11.78
C LEU A 108 12.37 -3.33 12.76
N ALA A 109 11.36 -4.04 12.29
CA ALA A 109 10.62 -5.02 13.11
C ALA A 109 11.54 -6.17 13.55
N GLU A 110 12.35 -6.69 12.65
CA GLU A 110 13.33 -7.74 12.96
C GLU A 110 14.37 -7.27 13.97
N ALA A 111 14.93 -6.07 13.78
CA ALA A 111 15.90 -5.49 14.70
C ALA A 111 15.33 -5.28 16.12
N LYS A 112 14.01 -5.10 16.23
CA LYS A 112 13.31 -4.97 17.53
C LYS A 112 12.84 -6.31 18.12
N GLY A 113 13.13 -7.43 17.47
CA GLY A 113 12.70 -8.75 17.94
C GLY A 113 11.21 -9.03 17.77
N THR A 114 10.53 -8.28 16.92
CA THR A 114 9.11 -8.48 16.55
C THR A 114 9.01 -8.73 15.05
N PRO A 115 9.35 -9.93 14.57
CA PRO A 115 9.39 -10.22 13.14
C PRO A 115 8.02 -10.01 12.50
N LEU A 116 8.00 -9.29 11.41
CA LEU A 116 6.81 -9.03 10.59
C LEU A 116 6.72 -10.09 9.50
N PRO A 117 5.58 -10.77 9.34
CA PRO A 117 5.34 -11.66 8.20
C PRO A 117 5.51 -10.93 6.87
N GLU A 118 5.90 -11.66 5.83
CA GLU A 118 6.04 -11.08 4.50
C GLU A 118 4.71 -10.53 3.97
N ILE A 119 4.69 -9.24 3.65
CA ILE A 119 3.59 -8.60 2.94
C ILE A 119 3.85 -8.75 1.45
N ARG A 120 3.09 -9.62 0.79
CA ARG A 120 3.27 -9.92 -0.63
C ARG A 120 2.70 -8.82 -1.51
N VAL A 121 3.50 -8.38 -2.47
CA VAL A 121 3.10 -7.44 -3.52
C VAL A 121 3.13 -8.16 -4.86
N GLY A 122 2.08 -8.07 -5.62
CA GLY A 122 1.98 -8.63 -6.97
C GLY A 122 1.65 -7.55 -8.00
N VAL A 123 2.24 -7.65 -9.19
CA VAL A 123 1.96 -6.78 -10.33
C VAL A 123 1.27 -7.58 -11.42
N ARG A 124 0.08 -7.12 -11.84
CA ARG A 124 -0.64 -7.72 -12.96
C ARG A 124 -0.95 -6.67 -14.01
N THR A 125 -0.28 -6.82 -15.16
CA THR A 125 -0.50 -6.02 -16.37
C THR A 125 -0.75 -6.95 -17.56
N GLY A 126 -0.93 -6.38 -18.75
CA GLY A 126 -1.02 -7.18 -19.96
C GLY A 126 0.20 -8.06 -20.22
N ASP A 127 1.37 -7.63 -19.78
CA ASP A 127 2.65 -8.30 -20.00
C ASP A 127 3.01 -9.34 -18.92
N THR A 128 2.21 -9.45 -17.85
CA THR A 128 2.48 -10.42 -16.78
C THR A 128 2.38 -11.85 -17.31
N PRO A 129 3.45 -12.66 -17.17
CA PRO A 129 3.47 -14.04 -17.64
C PRO A 129 2.38 -14.91 -17.01
N GLN A 130 1.92 -15.91 -17.73
CA GLN A 130 0.88 -16.82 -17.23
C GLN A 130 1.30 -17.58 -15.97
N SER A 131 2.59 -17.91 -15.85
CA SER A 131 3.14 -18.55 -14.65
C SER A 131 2.96 -17.68 -13.39
N GLU A 132 3.22 -16.37 -13.50
CA GLU A 132 3.04 -15.43 -12.41
C GLU A 132 1.55 -15.25 -12.09
N ARG A 133 0.70 -15.15 -13.10
CA ARG A 133 -0.77 -15.09 -12.89
C ARG A 133 -1.28 -16.31 -12.14
N THR A 134 -0.79 -17.49 -12.50
CA THR A 134 -1.14 -18.74 -11.81
C THR A 134 -0.63 -18.76 -10.37
N SER A 135 0.59 -18.28 -10.15
CA SER A 135 1.15 -18.16 -8.80
C SER A 135 0.33 -17.23 -7.92
N MET A 136 -0.05 -16.05 -8.44
CA MET A 136 -0.89 -15.09 -7.71
C MET A 136 -2.30 -15.65 -7.42
N ALA A 137 -2.83 -16.52 -8.27
CA ALA A 137 -4.11 -17.17 -8.02
C ALA A 137 -4.04 -18.18 -6.86
N LYS A 138 -2.90 -18.85 -6.69
CA LYS A 138 -2.66 -19.82 -5.60
C LYS A 138 -2.23 -19.14 -4.30
N HIS A 139 -1.43 -18.11 -4.41
CA HIS A 139 -0.90 -17.30 -3.30
C HIS A 139 -1.20 -15.84 -3.57
N PRO A 140 -2.41 -15.36 -3.23
CA PRO A 140 -2.82 -14.00 -3.52
C PRO A 140 -1.87 -12.97 -2.90
N PRO A 141 -1.45 -11.93 -3.65
CA PRO A 141 -0.72 -10.82 -3.06
C PRO A 141 -1.65 -10.03 -2.14
N HIS A 142 -1.11 -9.52 -1.04
CA HIS A 142 -1.87 -8.63 -0.14
C HIS A 142 -2.13 -7.29 -0.80
N VAL A 143 -1.18 -6.81 -1.60
CA VAL A 143 -1.30 -5.62 -2.44
C VAL A 143 -1.16 -6.03 -3.91
N LEU A 144 -2.21 -5.84 -4.67
CA LEU A 144 -2.21 -6.06 -6.12
C LEU A 144 -2.07 -4.72 -6.83
N ILE A 145 -1.05 -4.63 -7.67
CA ILE A 145 -0.76 -3.49 -8.51
C ILE A 145 -1.18 -3.82 -9.93
N THR A 146 -1.98 -2.97 -10.53
CA THR A 146 -2.55 -3.23 -11.86
C THR A 146 -2.79 -1.95 -12.66
N THR A 147 -3.16 -2.12 -13.90
CA THR A 147 -3.58 -1.04 -14.80
C THR A 147 -5.10 -1.02 -14.93
N PRO A 148 -5.71 0.08 -15.42
CA PRO A 148 -7.15 0.13 -15.67
C PRO A 148 -7.64 -0.98 -16.60
N GLU A 149 -6.88 -1.31 -17.64
CA GLU A 149 -7.22 -2.35 -18.61
C GLU A 149 -7.24 -3.74 -17.95
N SER A 150 -6.22 -4.04 -17.15
CA SER A 150 -6.15 -5.33 -16.44
C SER A 150 -7.19 -5.43 -15.33
N LEU A 151 -7.51 -4.34 -14.65
CA LEU A 151 -8.61 -4.30 -13.69
C LEU A 151 -9.96 -4.60 -14.35
N TYR A 152 -10.20 -4.04 -15.52
CA TYR A 152 -11.40 -4.34 -16.31
C TYR A 152 -11.53 -5.84 -16.60
N ILE A 153 -10.43 -6.50 -16.99
CA ILE A 153 -10.41 -7.95 -17.24
C ILE A 153 -10.71 -8.72 -15.93
N LEU A 154 -10.13 -8.31 -14.81
CA LEU A 154 -10.41 -8.93 -13.51
C LEU A 154 -11.89 -8.80 -13.12
N LEU A 155 -12.48 -7.63 -13.31
CA LEU A 155 -13.87 -7.36 -12.97
C LEU A 155 -14.86 -8.10 -13.87
N THR A 156 -14.49 -8.37 -15.13
CA THR A 156 -15.36 -9.01 -16.12
C THR A 156 -15.20 -10.53 -16.19
N SER A 157 -14.20 -11.10 -15.51
CA SER A 157 -14.00 -12.55 -15.42
C SER A 157 -14.44 -13.09 -14.05
N GLU A 158 -14.98 -14.30 -14.01
CA GLU A 158 -15.40 -14.93 -12.75
C GLU A 158 -14.22 -15.19 -11.81
N SER A 159 -13.11 -15.71 -12.33
CA SER A 159 -11.89 -15.95 -11.56
C SER A 159 -11.26 -14.67 -11.06
N GLY A 160 -11.29 -13.60 -11.86
CA GLY A 160 -10.80 -12.27 -11.46
C GLY A 160 -11.62 -11.70 -10.32
N ARG A 161 -12.95 -11.71 -10.44
CA ARG A 161 -13.83 -11.24 -9.35
C ARG A 161 -13.62 -12.00 -8.04
N ARG A 162 -13.46 -13.32 -8.10
CA ARG A 162 -13.13 -14.13 -6.91
C ARG A 162 -11.79 -13.71 -6.28
N GLY A 163 -10.77 -13.44 -7.10
CA GLY A 163 -9.45 -13.03 -6.63
C GLY A 163 -9.42 -11.68 -5.91
N ILE A 164 -10.35 -10.78 -6.23
CA ILE A 164 -10.42 -9.43 -5.62
C ILE A 164 -11.61 -9.23 -4.67
N GLN A 165 -12.35 -10.28 -4.39
CA GLN A 165 -13.57 -10.22 -3.54
C GLN A 165 -13.27 -9.73 -2.11
N GLY A 166 -12.07 -9.98 -1.60
CA GLY A 166 -11.64 -9.58 -0.26
C GLY A 166 -11.05 -8.17 -0.17
N VAL A 167 -10.97 -7.43 -1.28
CA VAL A 167 -10.36 -6.11 -1.33
C VAL A 167 -11.13 -5.10 -0.49
N ARG A 168 -10.42 -4.41 0.39
CA ARG A 168 -10.96 -3.37 1.27
C ARG A 168 -10.60 -1.97 0.84
N THR A 169 -9.47 -1.82 0.13
CA THR A 169 -8.96 -0.53 -0.29
C THR A 169 -8.63 -0.55 -1.77
N LEU A 170 -9.15 0.43 -2.49
CA LEU A 170 -8.81 0.70 -3.87
C LEU A 170 -8.13 2.06 -3.96
N ILE A 171 -6.93 2.10 -4.51
CA ILE A 171 -6.18 3.31 -4.78
C ILE A 171 -6.16 3.54 -6.29
N LEU A 172 -6.68 4.67 -6.72
CA LEU A 172 -6.64 5.12 -8.11
C LEU A 172 -5.67 6.28 -8.20
N ASP A 173 -4.57 6.12 -8.92
CA ASP A 173 -3.53 7.12 -9.04
C ASP A 173 -3.37 7.57 -10.50
N GLU A 174 -3.05 8.85 -10.68
CA GLU A 174 -2.86 9.46 -12.01
C GLU A 174 -4.06 9.31 -12.98
N ILE A 175 -5.23 9.59 -12.48
CA ILE A 175 -6.47 9.57 -13.25
C ILE A 175 -6.70 10.93 -13.93
#